data_b433323ea45fdfcff1665f65aa7312c1
#
_entry.id   b433323ea45fdfcff1665f65aa7312c1
#
_cell.length_a   1.000
_cell.length_b   1.000
_cell.length_c   1.000
_cell.angle_alpha   90.00
_cell.angle_beta   90.00
_cell.angle_gamma   90.00
#
_symmetry.space_group_name_H-M   'P 1'
#
loop_
_entity.id
_entity.type
_entity.pdbx_description
1 polymer ?
#
loop_
_entity_poly.entity_id
_entity_poly.type
_entity_poly.pdbx_seq_one_letter_code
_entity_poly.pdbx_strand_id
1 'polypeptide(L)'
;MNPKIDFVFGSAIKYNKIQSGFFPWKIYWTFGFYSTHSVGFFIKKKSQKKLGFYNTKYKYSADYDLFYRMIIRKKMKGLATKNDEVIGYFRTGGLTDKIKYIDYLNENTQIRLDNKQNFILVKIIHYLRYLKRLKLILSQKK
;
A
#
# COMPACT_ATOMS: atom_id res chain seq x y z
N MET A 1 -5.97 23.03 -5.17
CA MET A 1 -5.78 21.67 -5.72
C MET A 1 -6.50 21.57 -7.06
N ASN A 2 -5.82 21.10 -8.11
CA ASN A 2 -6.40 20.98 -9.47
C ASN A 2 -7.73 20.21 -9.39
N PRO A 3 -8.84 20.71 -10.00
CA PRO A 3 -10.15 20.08 -9.92
C PRO A 3 -10.19 18.64 -10.46
N LYS A 4 -9.27 18.30 -11.38
CA LYS A 4 -9.17 16.97 -11.99
C LYS A 4 -8.46 15.92 -11.14
N ILE A 5 -7.85 16.28 -9.98
CA ILE A 5 -7.08 15.38 -9.13
C ILE A 5 -7.91 15.01 -7.89
N ASP A 6 -7.95 13.73 -7.57
CA ASP A 6 -8.69 13.18 -6.43
C ASP A 6 -7.86 13.10 -5.15
N PHE A 7 -6.55 12.78 -5.29
CA PHE A 7 -5.63 12.58 -4.17
C PHE A 7 -4.20 12.99 -4.52
N VAL A 8 -3.40 13.18 -3.49
CA VAL A 8 -1.96 13.48 -3.61
C VAL A 8 -1.19 12.62 -2.62
N PHE A 9 -0.06 12.12 -3.10
CA PHE A 9 0.94 11.49 -2.26
C PHE A 9 2.13 12.43 -2.07
N GLY A 10 2.46 12.72 -0.82
CA GLY A 10 3.65 13.49 -0.46
C GLY A 10 4.87 12.59 -0.25
N SER A 11 6.04 13.16 -0.36
CA SER A 11 7.29 12.49 -0.03
C SER A 11 7.42 12.27 1.48
N ALA A 12 7.99 11.14 1.90
CA ALA A 12 8.22 10.82 3.31
C ALA A 12 9.63 10.25 3.49
N ILE A 13 10.23 10.45 4.66
CA ILE A 13 11.51 9.84 5.00
C ILE A 13 11.27 8.52 5.75
N LYS A 14 11.86 7.44 5.26
CA LYS A 14 11.89 6.13 5.89
C LYS A 14 13.31 5.59 5.92
N TYR A 15 13.82 5.22 7.10
CA TYR A 15 15.20 4.74 7.28
C TYR A 15 16.24 5.68 6.61
N ASN A 16 16.13 6.98 6.85
CA ASN A 16 16.98 8.04 6.28
C ASN A 16 16.99 8.10 4.74
N LYS A 17 15.98 7.53 4.09
CA LYS A 17 15.81 7.60 2.63
C LYS A 17 14.49 8.26 2.28
N ILE A 18 14.53 9.15 1.31
CA ILE A 18 13.32 9.75 0.76
C ILE A 18 12.56 8.69 -0.03
N GLN A 19 11.30 8.52 0.33
CA GLN A 19 10.32 7.72 -0.40
C GLN A 19 9.36 8.66 -1.09
N SER A 20 9.35 8.65 -2.40
CA SER A 20 8.58 9.61 -3.21
C SER A 20 8.00 8.95 -4.45
N GLY A 21 7.15 9.70 -5.15
CA GLY A 21 6.54 9.30 -6.41
C GLY A 21 5.23 8.55 -6.25
N PHE A 22 4.55 8.36 -7.37
CA PHE A 22 3.30 7.64 -7.48
C PHE A 22 3.35 6.69 -8.67
N PHE A 23 3.33 5.39 -8.40
CA PHE A 23 3.47 4.34 -9.39
C PHE A 23 2.29 3.37 -9.32
N PRO A 24 1.17 3.63 -10.02
CA PRO A 24 -0.06 2.82 -9.93
C PRO A 24 0.16 1.33 -10.17
N TRP A 25 1.01 0.98 -11.12
CA TRP A 25 1.33 -0.41 -11.44
C TRP A 25 1.95 -1.18 -10.28
N LYS A 26 2.71 -0.51 -9.40
CA LYS A 26 3.30 -1.14 -8.21
C LYS A 26 2.24 -1.61 -7.21
N ILE A 27 1.10 -0.95 -7.14
CA ILE A 27 -0.02 -1.37 -6.29
C ILE A 27 -0.61 -2.67 -6.82
N TYR A 28 -0.83 -2.74 -8.13
CA TYR A 28 -1.36 -3.93 -8.78
C TYR A 28 -0.44 -5.15 -8.62
N TRP A 29 0.85 -4.98 -8.82
CA TRP A 29 1.84 -6.05 -8.76
C TRP A 29 2.44 -6.27 -7.36
N THR A 30 2.39 -5.28 -6.48
CA THR A 30 3.07 -5.23 -5.17
C THR A 30 4.56 -5.53 -5.22
N PHE A 31 5.23 -5.10 -6.28
CA PHE A 31 6.68 -5.16 -6.36
C PHE A 31 7.27 -3.83 -5.89
N GLY A 32 8.04 -3.89 -4.81
CA GLY A 32 8.69 -2.73 -4.24
C GLY A 32 7.72 -1.77 -3.53
N PHE A 33 8.23 -0.59 -3.23
CA PHE A 33 7.45 0.49 -2.62
C PHE A 33 6.51 1.09 -3.67
N TYR A 34 5.23 1.04 -3.42
CA TYR A 34 4.21 1.48 -4.38
C TYR A 34 3.81 2.94 -4.25
N SER A 35 4.54 3.73 -3.56
CA SER A 35 4.35 5.09 -3.20
C SER A 35 3.69 5.29 -1.89
N THR A 36 3.83 5.39 -0.90
CA THR A 36 3.37 6.13 0.21
C THR A 36 2.69 5.35 1.27
N HIS A 37 3.07 5.76 2.34
CA HIS A 37 2.48 5.55 3.63
C HIS A 37 1.29 6.49 3.78
N SER A 38 0.39 6.12 4.66
CA SER A 38 -0.63 7.01 5.21
C SER A 38 -0.10 8.37 5.70
N VAL A 39 1.19 8.46 6.01
CA VAL A 39 1.86 9.69 6.46
C VAL A 39 1.82 10.82 5.43
N GLY A 40 1.90 10.50 4.13
CA GLY A 40 1.90 11.50 3.05
C GLY A 40 0.65 11.48 2.18
N PHE A 41 -0.42 10.85 2.63
CA PHE A 41 -1.62 10.68 1.82
C PHE A 41 -2.69 11.74 2.12
N PHE A 42 -3.11 12.45 1.07
CA PHE A 42 -4.18 13.44 1.12
C PHE A 42 -5.21 13.14 0.03
N ILE A 43 -6.48 13.07 0.40
CA ILE A 43 -7.58 12.83 -0.52
C ILE A 43 -8.65 13.93 -0.37
N LYS A 44 -9.25 14.36 -1.47
CA LYS A 44 -10.38 15.28 -1.42
C LYS A 44 -11.56 14.66 -0.70
N LYS A 45 -12.24 15.42 0.15
CA LYS A 45 -13.42 14.96 0.90
C LYS A 45 -14.49 14.34 0.00
N LYS A 46 -14.75 14.93 -1.18
CA LYS A 46 -15.68 14.39 -2.18
C LYS A 46 -15.25 13.03 -2.72
N SER A 47 -13.96 12.86 -3.00
CA SER A 47 -13.37 11.62 -3.48
C SER A 47 -13.36 10.55 -2.39
N GLN A 48 -13.07 10.93 -1.13
CA GLN A 48 -13.17 10.03 0.03
C GLN A 48 -14.59 9.50 0.23
N LYS A 49 -15.62 10.34 0.10
CA LYS A 49 -17.02 9.91 0.18
C LYS A 49 -17.39 8.88 -0.89
N LYS A 50 -16.86 9.03 -2.12
CA LYS A 50 -17.05 8.06 -3.22
C LYS A 50 -16.28 6.75 -3.02
N LEU A 51 -15.12 6.83 -2.41
CA LEU A 51 -14.25 5.68 -2.15
C LEU A 51 -14.74 4.83 -0.99
N GLY A 52 -15.29 5.45 0.05
CA GLY A 52 -15.54 4.87 1.35
C GLY A 52 -14.32 4.97 2.28
N PHE A 53 -14.45 4.46 3.48
CA PHE A 53 -13.40 4.48 4.51
C PHE A 53 -12.50 3.25 4.46
N TYR A 54 -11.56 3.18 5.42
CA TYR A 54 -10.74 2.00 5.66
C TYR A 54 -11.63 0.80 6.01
N ASN A 55 -11.28 -0.36 5.44
CA ASN A 55 -11.96 -1.60 5.77
C ASN A 55 -11.33 -2.20 7.05
N THR A 56 -12.08 -2.17 8.15
CA THR A 56 -11.63 -2.65 9.45
C THR A 56 -11.47 -4.18 9.53
N LYS A 57 -11.90 -4.92 8.52
CA LYS A 57 -11.62 -6.35 8.35
C LYS A 57 -10.11 -6.62 8.28
N TYR A 58 -9.33 -5.69 7.73
CA TYR A 58 -7.89 -5.83 7.53
C TYR A 58 -7.13 -5.19 8.70
N LYS A 59 -6.36 -6.01 9.37
CA LYS A 59 -5.64 -5.61 10.59
C LYS A 59 -4.31 -4.91 10.30
N TYR A 60 -3.62 -5.34 9.26
CA TYR A 60 -2.24 -4.94 8.98
C TYR A 60 -2.09 -4.09 7.73
N SER A 61 -2.99 -4.22 6.77
CA SER A 61 -2.87 -3.66 5.42
C SER A 61 -4.14 -2.95 4.95
N ALA A 62 -4.90 -2.34 5.88
CA ALA A 62 -6.11 -1.59 5.55
C ALA A 62 -5.83 -0.41 4.61
N ASP A 63 -4.64 0.19 4.68
CA ASP A 63 -4.15 1.21 3.77
C ASP A 63 -3.95 0.65 2.36
N TYR A 64 -3.39 -0.55 2.24
CA TYR A 64 -3.24 -1.21 0.95
C TYR A 64 -4.60 -1.49 0.28
N ASP A 65 -5.60 -1.96 1.03
CA ASP A 65 -6.96 -2.12 0.52
C ASP A 65 -7.55 -0.79 0.02
N LEU A 66 -7.42 0.27 0.82
CA LEU A 66 -7.92 1.60 0.45
C LEU A 66 -7.27 2.08 -0.86
N PHE A 67 -5.94 1.98 -0.97
CA PHE A 67 -5.21 2.39 -2.16
C PHE A 67 -5.53 1.50 -3.37
N TYR A 68 -5.70 0.20 -3.18
CA TYR A 68 -6.10 -0.71 -4.24
C TYR A 68 -7.48 -0.35 -4.80
N ARG A 69 -8.47 -0.14 -3.92
CA ARG A 69 -9.83 0.30 -4.32
C ARG A 69 -9.77 1.65 -5.04
N MET A 70 -9.03 2.60 -4.50
CA MET A 70 -8.88 3.96 -5.04
C MET A 70 -8.27 3.96 -6.44
N ILE A 71 -7.14 3.31 -6.59
CA ILE A 71 -6.29 3.42 -7.79
C ILE A 71 -6.69 2.40 -8.86
N ILE A 72 -6.91 1.15 -8.46
CA ILE A 72 -7.17 0.06 -9.40
C ILE A 72 -8.66 -0.06 -9.71
N ARG A 73 -9.51 -0.08 -8.68
CA ARG A 73 -10.95 -0.31 -8.87
C ARG A 73 -11.69 0.94 -9.33
N LYS A 74 -11.44 2.07 -8.68
CA LYS A 74 -12.12 3.35 -8.97
C LYS A 74 -11.37 4.22 -9.98
N LYS A 75 -10.13 3.86 -10.34
CA LYS A 75 -9.27 4.60 -11.29
C LYS A 75 -9.20 6.10 -10.98
N MET A 76 -9.19 6.45 -9.70
CA MET A 76 -9.09 7.83 -9.26
C MET A 76 -7.76 8.44 -9.68
N LYS A 77 -7.76 9.74 -9.98
CA LYS A 77 -6.59 10.46 -10.48
C LYS A 77 -5.77 11.02 -9.33
N GLY A 78 -4.51 10.64 -9.27
CA GLY A 78 -3.57 11.09 -8.25
C GLY A 78 -2.32 11.72 -8.82
N LEU A 79 -1.63 12.47 -7.96
CA LEU A 79 -0.30 13.02 -8.19
C LEU A 79 0.62 12.67 -7.03
N ALA A 80 1.93 12.75 -7.27
CA ALA A 80 2.91 12.85 -6.20
C ALA A 80 3.43 14.28 -6.12
N THR A 81 3.85 14.71 -4.92
CA THR A 81 4.65 15.91 -4.74
C THR A 81 6.07 15.70 -5.29
N LYS A 82 6.86 16.77 -5.37
CA LYS A 82 8.28 16.67 -5.72
C LYS A 82 9.03 15.89 -4.64
N ASN A 83 10.18 15.34 -5.02
CA ASN A 83 10.98 14.49 -4.12
C ASN A 83 11.46 15.22 -2.87
N ASP A 84 11.76 16.50 -3.01
CA ASP A 84 12.24 17.39 -1.94
C ASP A 84 11.10 17.92 -1.04
N GLU A 85 9.85 17.81 -1.46
CA GLU A 85 8.69 18.19 -0.66
C GLU A 85 8.34 17.10 0.36
N VAL A 86 9.17 16.98 1.39
CA VAL A 86 8.99 16.00 2.47
C VAL A 86 7.90 16.45 3.42
N ILE A 87 6.83 15.64 3.52
CA ILE A 87 5.65 15.94 4.36
C ILE A 87 5.76 15.29 5.74
N GLY A 88 6.54 14.24 5.89
CA GLY A 88 6.66 13.57 7.18
C GLY A 88 7.69 12.47 7.25
N TYR A 89 7.84 11.94 8.49
CA TYR A 89 8.77 10.87 8.80
C TYR A 89 8.00 9.60 9.12
N PHE A 90 8.42 8.49 8.55
CA PHE A 90 7.88 7.19 8.88
C PHE A 90 8.55 6.68 10.17
N ARG A 91 7.77 6.52 11.21
CA ARG A 91 8.26 5.95 12.48
C ARG A 91 8.48 4.45 12.34
N THR A 92 9.60 3.97 12.83
CA THR A 92 9.91 2.55 13.00
C THR A 92 9.28 2.02 14.31
N GLY A 93 9.17 0.69 14.44
CA GLY A 93 8.60 0.08 15.64
C GLY A 93 7.06 0.05 15.68
N GLY A 94 6.40 0.36 14.58
CA GLY A 94 4.95 0.26 14.45
C GLY A 94 4.43 -1.18 14.43
N LEU A 95 3.11 -1.34 14.32
CA LEU A 95 2.44 -2.64 14.29
C LEU A 95 3.03 -3.58 13.24
N THR A 96 3.34 -3.04 12.06
CA THR A 96 3.87 -3.81 10.92
C THR A 96 5.24 -4.44 11.19
N ASP A 97 6.03 -3.86 12.08
CA ASP A 97 7.36 -4.39 12.43
C ASP A 97 7.28 -5.57 13.43
N LYS A 98 6.13 -5.74 14.09
CA LYS A 98 5.88 -6.76 15.13
C LYS A 98 5.13 -7.99 14.62
N ILE A 99 4.61 -7.95 13.39
CA ILE A 99 3.83 -9.06 12.82
C ILE A 99 4.72 -10.06 12.09
N LYS A 100 4.27 -11.31 12.05
CA LYS A 100 4.89 -12.31 11.19
C LYS A 100 4.66 -11.95 9.72
N TYR A 101 5.72 -12.06 8.92
CA TYR A 101 5.62 -11.73 7.50
C TYR A 101 4.55 -12.56 6.77
N ILE A 102 4.35 -13.80 7.20
CA ILE A 102 3.33 -14.68 6.60
C ILE A 102 1.91 -14.13 6.79
N ASP A 103 1.59 -13.56 7.97
CA ASP A 103 0.28 -12.99 8.24
C ASP A 103 0.02 -11.76 7.37
N TYR A 104 1.03 -10.89 7.27
CA TYR A 104 1.00 -9.75 6.35
C TYR A 104 0.81 -10.19 4.89
N LEU A 105 1.53 -11.24 4.44
CA LEU A 105 1.43 -11.77 3.08
C LEU A 105 0.04 -12.36 2.80
N ASN A 106 -0.51 -13.11 3.75
CA ASN A 106 -1.85 -13.69 3.64
C ASN A 106 -2.93 -12.61 3.55
N GLU A 107 -2.85 -11.58 4.39
CA GLU A 107 -3.82 -10.48 4.37
C GLU A 107 -3.75 -9.70 3.03
N ASN A 108 -2.55 -9.40 2.53
CA ASN A 108 -2.40 -8.78 1.19
C ASN A 108 -2.99 -9.64 0.07
N THR A 109 -2.85 -10.96 0.17
CA THR A 109 -3.44 -11.91 -0.79
C THR A 109 -4.95 -11.85 -0.74
N GLN A 110 -5.53 -11.85 0.48
CA GLN A 110 -6.98 -11.75 0.67
C GLN A 110 -7.53 -10.42 0.13
N ILE A 111 -6.85 -9.30 0.40
CA ILE A 111 -7.23 -7.98 -0.14
C ILE A 111 -7.36 -8.01 -1.66
N ARG A 112 -6.42 -8.65 -2.35
CA ARG A 112 -6.44 -8.77 -3.80
C ARG A 112 -7.61 -9.60 -4.30
N LEU A 113 -7.88 -10.73 -3.65
CA LEU A 113 -9.01 -11.60 -3.98
C LEU A 113 -10.35 -10.89 -3.75
N ASP A 114 -10.51 -10.22 -2.61
CA ASP A 114 -11.70 -9.45 -2.28
C ASP A 114 -11.92 -8.29 -3.27
N ASN A 115 -10.84 -7.72 -3.78
CA ASN A 115 -10.86 -6.70 -4.83
C ASN A 115 -10.95 -7.26 -6.27
N LYS A 116 -11.29 -8.56 -6.43
CA LYS A 116 -11.53 -9.20 -7.74
C LYS A 116 -10.32 -9.18 -8.68
N GLN A 117 -9.11 -9.23 -8.16
CA GLN A 117 -7.93 -9.50 -9.00
C GLN A 117 -7.94 -10.96 -9.46
N ASN A 118 -7.37 -11.21 -10.64
CA ASN A 118 -7.31 -12.57 -11.18
C ASN A 118 -6.68 -13.55 -10.19
N PHE A 119 -7.40 -14.63 -9.88
CA PHE A 119 -7.03 -15.62 -8.86
C PHE A 119 -5.65 -16.25 -9.13
N ILE A 120 -5.39 -16.68 -10.37
CA ILE A 120 -4.13 -17.33 -10.74
C ILE A 120 -2.96 -16.37 -10.53
N LEU A 121 -3.10 -15.13 -11.00
CA LEU A 121 -2.10 -14.10 -10.82
C LEU A 121 -1.83 -13.81 -9.33
N VAL A 122 -2.88 -13.72 -8.51
CA VAL A 122 -2.74 -13.51 -7.06
C VAL A 122 -1.96 -14.65 -6.41
N LYS A 123 -2.22 -15.91 -6.80
CA LYS A 123 -1.48 -17.07 -6.27
C LYS A 123 -0.02 -17.07 -6.72
N ILE A 124 0.26 -16.72 -7.97
CA ILE A 124 1.65 -16.59 -8.47
C ILE A 124 2.41 -15.53 -7.66
N ILE A 125 1.82 -14.34 -7.48
CA ILE A 125 2.45 -13.26 -6.72
C ILE A 125 2.66 -13.65 -5.26
N HIS A 126 1.69 -14.31 -4.63
CA HIS A 126 1.81 -14.83 -3.27
C HIS A 126 3.02 -15.77 -3.16
N TYR A 127 3.11 -16.75 -4.05
CA TYR A 127 4.18 -17.75 -4.03
C TYR A 127 5.56 -17.14 -4.27
N LEU A 128 5.70 -16.24 -5.25
CA LEU A 128 6.95 -15.53 -5.51
C LEU A 128 7.41 -14.69 -4.30
N ARG A 129 6.48 -14.01 -3.64
CA ARG A 129 6.78 -13.24 -2.42
C ARG A 129 7.13 -14.14 -1.24
N TYR A 130 6.45 -15.28 -1.09
CA TYR A 130 6.76 -16.29 -0.09
C TYR A 130 8.19 -16.81 -0.27
N LEU A 131 8.57 -17.25 -1.47
CA LEU A 131 9.92 -17.74 -1.78
C LEU A 131 10.98 -16.65 -1.53
N LYS A 132 10.74 -15.43 -1.97
CA LYS A 132 11.66 -14.29 -1.73
C LYS A 132 11.94 -14.05 -0.25
N ARG A 133 11.02 -14.38 0.65
CA ARG A 133 11.12 -14.13 2.09
C ARG A 133 11.16 -15.43 2.92
N LEU A 134 11.44 -16.55 2.29
CA LEU A 134 11.43 -17.87 2.95
C LEU A 134 12.33 -17.91 4.20
N LYS A 135 13.56 -17.39 4.12
CA LYS A 135 14.47 -17.34 5.27
C LYS A 135 13.86 -16.58 6.45
N LEU A 136 13.24 -15.42 6.19
CA LEU A 136 12.56 -14.62 7.22
C LEU A 136 11.36 -15.37 7.82
N ILE A 137 10.56 -16.02 6.98
CA ILE A 137 9.38 -16.79 7.44
C ILE A 137 9.81 -17.93 8.34
N LEU A 138 10.86 -18.65 7.98
CA LEU A 138 11.40 -19.76 8.79
C LEU A 138 11.98 -19.28 10.11
N SER A 139 12.67 -18.13 10.14
CA SER A 139 13.19 -17.56 11.38
C SER A 139 12.12 -17.07 12.35
N GLN A 140 10.94 -16.69 11.84
CA GLN A 140 9.79 -16.26 12.65
C GLN A 140 8.89 -17.41 13.16
N LYS A 141 9.21 -18.66 12.80
CA LYS A 141 8.51 -19.86 13.31
C LYS A 141 9.11 -20.39 14.61
N LYS A 142 10.34 -19.99 14.93
CA LYS A 142 11.00 -20.28 16.20
C LYS A 142 10.57 -19.28 17.26
#